data_4fbb6bb572ffe3b0c1e93b89625fd6fd
#
_entry.id   4fbb6bb572ffe3b0c1e93b89625fd6fd
#
_cell.length_a   1.000
_cell.length_b   1.000
_cell.length_c   1.000
_cell.angle_alpha   90.00
_cell.angle_beta   90.00
_cell.angle_gamma   90.00
#
_symmetry.space_group_name_H-M   'P 1'
#
loop_
_entity.id
_entity.type
_entity.pdbx_description
1 polymer ?
#
loop_
_entity_poly.entity_id
_entity_poly.type
_entity_poly.pdbx_seq_one_letter_code
_entity_poly.pdbx_strand_id
1 'polypeptide(L)'
;SDITGVNGEAEFVRPIYAGNAIATVTSSDAVKVITVRTSAFDAAPTGAGTGAITAVDNAVDCGLSRVVSEEIAQSERPELASASIVVSGGRGVGSEENFALIEKLADRLNAALGASRAAVDAGFIGNDHQVGQTGKIVAPDLYVAVGISGAIQHLAGMQGSKVIVAINK
;
A
#
# COMPACT_ATOMS: atom_id res chain seq x y z
N SER A 1 4.27 15.83 -1.53
CA SER A 1 3.47 14.60 -1.52
C SER A 1 4.33 13.37 -1.21
N ASP A 2 3.69 12.32 -0.69
CA ASP A 2 4.32 11.03 -0.42
C ASP A 2 5.50 11.13 0.58
N ILE A 3 5.26 11.82 1.70
CA ILE A 3 6.26 12.08 2.73
C ILE A 3 6.58 10.80 3.51
N THR A 4 7.86 10.51 3.67
CA THR A 4 8.39 9.38 4.43
C THR A 4 9.16 9.79 5.68
N GLY A 5 9.36 11.08 5.89
CA GLY A 5 10.00 11.63 7.09
C GLY A 5 9.74 13.11 7.24
N VAL A 6 9.81 13.59 8.48
CA VAL A 6 9.61 15.00 8.87
C VAL A 6 10.78 15.41 9.74
N ASN A 7 11.56 16.41 9.30
CA ASN A 7 12.72 16.92 10.02
C ASN A 7 12.43 18.23 10.77
N GLY A 8 11.21 18.76 10.64
CA GLY A 8 10.79 19.99 11.28
C GLY A 8 9.51 20.55 10.65
N GLU A 9 9.14 21.78 11.02
CA GLU A 9 7.88 22.39 10.58
C GLU A 9 7.80 22.64 9.06
N ALA A 10 8.93 22.75 8.39
CA ALA A 10 9.01 23.10 6.97
C ALA A 10 9.81 22.10 6.12
N GLU A 11 10.48 21.13 6.74
CA GLU A 11 11.38 20.20 6.04
C GLU A 11 10.85 18.77 6.08
N PHE A 12 10.75 18.16 4.89
CA PHE A 12 10.14 16.86 4.67
C PHE A 12 11.03 15.98 3.81
N VAL A 13 11.03 14.70 4.10
CA VAL A 13 11.73 13.67 3.32
C VAL A 13 10.72 12.95 2.44
N ARG A 14 11.07 12.72 1.17
CA ARG A 14 10.22 11.98 0.23
C ARG A 14 11.05 11.17 -0.77
N PRO A 15 10.54 10.03 -1.24
CA PRO A 15 11.15 9.32 -2.35
C PRO A 15 10.85 10.02 -3.69
N ILE A 16 11.81 9.93 -4.61
CA ILE A 16 11.69 10.35 -6.00
C ILE A 16 12.22 9.23 -6.91
N TYR A 17 11.92 9.29 -8.21
CA TYR A 17 12.33 8.26 -9.19
C TYR A 17 11.95 6.83 -8.75
N ALA A 18 10.69 6.64 -8.37
CA ALA A 18 10.16 5.36 -7.88
C ALA A 18 10.94 4.78 -6.67
N GLY A 19 11.47 5.65 -5.82
CA GLY A 19 12.21 5.27 -4.62
C GLY A 19 13.72 5.06 -4.82
N ASN A 20 14.24 5.29 -6.03
CA ASN A 20 15.69 5.17 -6.29
C ASN A 20 16.52 6.32 -5.69
N ALA A 21 15.87 7.42 -5.35
CA ALA A 21 16.48 8.53 -4.66
C ALA A 21 15.55 9.07 -3.56
N ILE A 22 16.16 9.64 -2.52
CA ILE A 22 15.46 10.31 -1.44
C ILE A 22 15.78 11.80 -1.52
N ALA A 23 14.75 12.62 -1.54
CA ALA A 23 14.86 14.08 -1.54
C ALA A 23 14.42 14.64 -0.19
N THR A 24 15.20 15.57 0.33
CA THR A 24 14.78 16.46 1.42
C THR A 24 14.30 17.75 0.79
N VAL A 25 13.06 18.13 1.09
CA VAL A 25 12.40 19.31 0.52
C VAL A 25 11.96 20.26 1.62
N THR A 26 12.13 21.56 1.39
CA THR A 26 11.64 22.61 2.29
C THR A 26 10.47 23.32 1.63
N SER A 27 9.35 23.48 2.37
CA SER A 27 8.21 24.28 1.93
C SER A 27 8.20 25.63 2.62
N SER A 28 8.17 26.70 1.83
CA SER A 28 8.02 28.08 2.29
C SER A 28 6.56 28.54 2.36
N ASP A 29 5.61 27.67 1.99
CA ASP A 29 4.19 28.00 1.97
C ASP A 29 3.66 28.26 3.39
N ALA A 30 2.79 29.27 3.54
CA ALA A 30 2.12 29.55 4.81
C ALA A 30 1.18 28.41 5.23
N VAL A 31 0.51 27.79 4.26
CA VAL A 31 -0.34 26.61 4.47
C VAL A 31 0.29 25.43 3.72
N LYS A 32 0.63 24.37 4.44
CA LYS A 32 1.26 23.17 3.88
C LYS A 32 0.23 22.07 3.67
N VAL A 33 0.04 21.65 2.41
CA VAL A 33 -0.81 20.51 2.06
C VAL A 33 0.09 19.31 1.74
N ILE A 34 -0.02 18.25 2.55
CA ILE A 34 0.91 17.12 2.54
C ILE A 34 0.14 15.82 2.39
N THR A 35 0.62 14.90 1.54
CA THR A 35 0.25 13.49 1.59
C THR A 35 1.37 12.70 2.23
N VAL A 36 1.02 11.73 3.07
CA VAL A 36 1.94 10.95 3.87
C VAL A 36 1.92 9.49 3.41
N ARG A 37 3.10 8.89 3.28
CA ARG A 37 3.22 7.45 3.09
C ARG A 37 3.05 6.76 4.45
N THR A 38 1.87 6.25 4.73
CA THR A 38 1.55 5.66 6.05
C THR A 38 2.46 4.50 6.42
N SER A 39 2.89 3.69 5.44
CA SER A 39 3.82 2.57 5.67
C SER A 39 5.24 2.97 6.10
N ALA A 40 5.58 4.27 6.05
CA ALA A 40 6.87 4.78 6.52
C ALA A 40 6.87 5.25 7.98
N PHE A 41 5.73 5.19 8.65
CA PHE A 41 5.55 5.63 10.04
C PHE A 41 4.90 4.52 10.86
N ASP A 42 5.34 4.40 12.10
CA ASP A 42 4.67 3.52 13.05
C ASP A 42 3.28 4.04 13.40
N ALA A 43 2.34 3.12 13.65
CA ALA A 43 1.00 3.48 14.08
C ALA A 43 1.07 4.19 15.45
N ALA A 44 0.37 5.30 15.59
CA ALA A 44 0.28 5.98 16.88
C ALA A 44 -0.38 5.07 17.94
N PRO A 45 0.12 5.03 19.17
CA PRO A 45 -0.51 4.25 20.23
C PRO A 45 -1.91 4.78 20.51
N THR A 46 -2.87 3.88 20.65
CA THR A 46 -4.26 4.22 20.98
C THR A 46 -4.43 4.45 22.50
N GLY A 47 -5.37 5.32 22.88
CA GLY A 47 -5.78 5.50 24.28
C GLY A 47 -4.90 6.44 25.11
N ALA A 48 -3.89 7.10 24.53
CA ALA A 48 -2.96 7.98 25.27
C ALA A 48 -3.37 9.47 25.28
N GLY A 49 -4.53 9.85 24.75
CA GLY A 49 -4.90 11.26 24.62
C GLY A 49 -6.32 11.58 25.04
N THR A 50 -6.54 12.84 25.40
CA THR A 50 -7.86 13.43 25.73
C THR A 50 -8.23 14.47 24.69
N GLY A 51 -8.10 14.15 23.40
CA GLY A 51 -8.48 15.04 22.31
C GLY A 51 -9.97 15.39 22.34
N ALA A 52 -10.31 16.67 22.27
CA ALA A 52 -11.71 17.10 22.14
C ALA A 52 -12.24 16.80 20.74
N ILE A 53 -13.45 16.25 20.68
CA ILE A 53 -14.19 16.07 19.42
C ILE A 53 -15.15 17.25 19.29
N THR A 54 -14.98 18.06 18.25
CA THR A 54 -15.87 19.18 17.94
C THR A 54 -16.69 18.83 16.71
N ALA A 55 -18.00 18.87 16.83
CA ALA A 55 -18.90 18.72 15.68
C ALA A 55 -18.83 19.99 14.81
N VAL A 56 -18.79 19.80 13.49
CA VAL A 56 -18.83 20.90 12.52
C VAL A 56 -20.06 20.69 11.63
N ASP A 57 -21.03 21.58 11.71
CA ASP A 57 -22.31 21.51 11.01
C ASP A 57 -22.28 22.16 9.61
N ASN A 58 -21.10 22.22 8.99
CA ASN A 58 -20.89 22.93 7.72
C ASN A 58 -20.94 22.02 6.48
N ALA A 59 -21.55 20.84 6.58
CA ALA A 59 -21.74 19.96 5.42
C ALA A 59 -22.76 20.60 4.45
N VAL A 60 -22.23 21.22 3.39
CA VAL A 60 -23.06 21.75 2.30
C VAL A 60 -23.07 20.71 1.18
N ASP A 61 -24.24 20.12 0.94
CA ASP A 61 -24.45 19.32 -0.26
C ASP A 61 -24.65 20.27 -1.45
N CYS A 62 -23.70 20.28 -2.37
CA CYS A 62 -23.81 21.07 -3.60
C CYS A 62 -24.73 20.42 -4.67
N GLY A 63 -25.19 19.19 -4.45
CA GLY A 63 -26.13 18.48 -5.33
C GLY A 63 -25.61 18.15 -6.74
N LEU A 64 -24.31 18.35 -7.00
CA LEU A 64 -23.72 18.14 -8.34
C LEU A 64 -23.36 16.68 -8.62
N SER A 65 -23.22 15.88 -7.56
CA SER A 65 -22.92 14.44 -7.67
C SER A 65 -23.56 13.66 -6.54
N ARG A 66 -23.80 12.39 -6.77
CA ARG A 66 -24.30 11.46 -5.75
C ARG A 66 -23.60 10.11 -5.87
N VAL A 67 -23.42 9.42 -4.77
CA VAL A 67 -23.01 8.00 -4.77
C VAL A 67 -24.21 7.19 -5.27
N VAL A 68 -23.99 6.40 -6.32
CA VAL A 68 -25.03 5.56 -6.95
C VAL A 68 -25.04 4.17 -6.32
N SER A 69 -23.87 3.58 -6.14
CA SER A 69 -23.69 2.28 -5.51
C SER A 69 -22.27 2.17 -4.96
N GLU A 70 -22.10 1.32 -3.98
CA GLU A 70 -20.82 0.97 -3.38
C GLU A 70 -20.77 -0.56 -3.27
N GLU A 71 -19.73 -1.16 -3.83
CA GLU A 71 -19.41 -2.58 -3.69
C GLU A 71 -18.15 -2.72 -2.85
N ILE A 72 -18.33 -3.07 -1.58
CA ILE A 72 -17.20 -3.30 -0.66
C ILE A 72 -16.89 -4.79 -0.66
N ALA A 73 -15.73 -5.16 -1.20
CA ALA A 73 -15.21 -6.52 -1.09
C ALA A 73 -14.90 -6.81 0.39
N GLN A 74 -15.65 -7.72 0.99
CA GLN A 74 -15.32 -8.24 2.32
C GLN A 74 -14.28 -9.34 2.19
N SER A 75 -13.10 -9.10 2.70
CA SER A 75 -12.03 -10.10 2.81
C SER A 75 -11.83 -10.46 4.27
N GLU A 76 -11.74 -11.75 4.57
CA GLU A 76 -11.33 -12.25 5.89
C GLU A 76 -9.82 -12.10 6.12
N ARG A 77 -9.05 -11.81 5.05
CA ARG A 77 -7.60 -11.60 5.12
C ARG A 77 -7.26 -10.19 5.60
N PRO A 78 -6.09 -10.01 6.23
CA PRO A 78 -5.60 -8.69 6.62
C PRO A 78 -5.59 -7.71 5.44
N GLU A 79 -5.82 -6.43 5.72
CA GLU A 79 -5.76 -5.36 4.72
C GLU A 79 -4.33 -5.22 4.19
N LEU A 80 -4.17 -5.22 2.87
CA LEU A 80 -2.87 -5.26 2.20
C LEU A 80 -1.92 -4.13 2.61
N ALA A 81 -2.45 -2.92 2.83
CA ALA A 81 -1.63 -1.77 3.18
C ALA A 81 -1.08 -1.77 4.62
N SER A 82 -1.70 -2.55 5.52
CA SER A 82 -1.37 -2.59 6.95
C SER A 82 -0.92 -3.97 7.46
N ALA A 83 -0.90 -4.97 6.59
CA ALA A 83 -0.55 -6.34 6.95
C ALA A 83 0.93 -6.48 7.34
N SER A 84 1.21 -7.25 8.40
CA SER A 84 2.58 -7.60 8.79
C SER A 84 3.22 -8.63 7.86
N ILE A 85 2.41 -9.45 7.18
CA ILE A 85 2.88 -10.45 6.22
C ILE A 85 2.10 -10.27 4.92
N VAL A 86 2.81 -10.25 3.79
CA VAL A 86 2.22 -10.19 2.46
C VAL A 86 2.77 -11.34 1.62
N VAL A 87 1.89 -12.10 0.98
CA VAL A 87 2.23 -13.11 -0.04
C VAL A 87 1.74 -12.61 -1.38
N SER A 88 2.62 -12.48 -2.34
CA SER A 88 2.33 -11.85 -3.62
C SER A 88 2.69 -12.74 -4.80
N GLY A 89 1.75 -12.89 -5.74
CA GLY A 89 1.93 -13.63 -6.98
C GLY A 89 2.22 -12.74 -8.18
N GLY A 90 3.16 -13.17 -9.02
CA GLY A 90 3.45 -12.52 -10.29
C GLY A 90 2.92 -13.32 -11.48
N ARG A 91 3.14 -12.80 -12.70
CA ARG A 91 2.78 -13.49 -13.94
C ARG A 91 3.48 -14.85 -14.08
N GLY A 92 4.63 -15.05 -13.43
CA GLY A 92 5.37 -16.32 -13.42
C GLY A 92 4.62 -17.46 -12.73
N VAL A 93 3.53 -17.21 -12.01
CA VAL A 93 2.60 -18.23 -11.46
C VAL A 93 1.86 -18.95 -12.59
N GLY A 94 1.63 -18.31 -13.73
CA GLY A 94 1.22 -18.92 -15.00
C GLY A 94 -0.28 -18.90 -15.28
N SER A 95 -1.14 -19.07 -14.29
CA SER A 95 -2.61 -19.04 -14.47
C SER A 95 -3.35 -18.64 -13.20
N GLU A 96 -4.64 -18.34 -13.33
CA GLU A 96 -5.57 -18.11 -12.23
C GLU A 96 -5.67 -19.34 -11.30
N GLU A 97 -5.79 -20.54 -11.89
CA GLU A 97 -5.87 -21.78 -11.10
C GLU A 97 -4.61 -21.99 -10.23
N ASN A 98 -3.43 -21.68 -10.78
CA ASN A 98 -2.19 -21.75 -10.02
C ASN A 98 -2.10 -20.67 -8.94
N PHE A 99 -2.77 -19.53 -9.15
CA PHE A 99 -2.82 -18.45 -8.16
C PHE A 99 -3.47 -18.90 -6.85
N ALA A 100 -4.35 -19.91 -6.90
CA ALA A 100 -4.92 -20.55 -5.72
C ALA A 100 -3.88 -21.16 -4.76
N LEU A 101 -2.65 -21.46 -5.22
CA LEU A 101 -1.55 -21.88 -4.35
C LEU A 101 -1.02 -20.69 -3.53
N ILE A 102 -0.97 -19.51 -4.14
CA ILE A 102 -0.56 -18.26 -3.47
C ILE A 102 -1.58 -17.90 -2.40
N GLU A 103 -2.87 -18.04 -2.71
CA GLU A 103 -3.96 -17.81 -1.77
C GLU A 103 -3.87 -18.76 -0.56
N LYS A 104 -3.69 -20.06 -0.80
CA LYS A 104 -3.52 -21.04 0.28
C LYS A 104 -2.31 -20.75 1.16
N LEU A 105 -1.23 -20.25 0.59
CA LEU A 105 -0.06 -19.86 1.36
C LEU A 105 -0.37 -18.61 2.21
N ALA A 106 -1.05 -17.62 1.63
CA ALA A 106 -1.48 -16.43 2.35
C ALA A 106 -2.38 -16.80 3.53
N ASP A 107 -3.37 -17.68 3.32
CA ASP A 107 -4.27 -18.15 4.38
C ASP A 107 -3.52 -18.88 5.51
N ARG A 108 -2.54 -19.73 5.17
CA ARG A 108 -1.73 -20.45 6.17
C ARG A 108 -0.86 -19.53 7.03
N LEU A 109 -0.45 -18.41 6.48
CA LEU A 109 0.37 -17.41 7.18
C LEU A 109 -0.45 -16.29 7.81
N ASN A 110 -1.78 -16.32 7.67
CA ASN A 110 -2.66 -15.19 8.01
C ASN A 110 -2.14 -13.88 7.38
N ALA A 111 -1.74 -13.95 6.12
CA ALA A 111 -1.12 -12.88 5.36
C ALA A 111 -2.11 -12.18 4.44
N ALA A 112 -1.82 -10.94 4.11
CA ALA A 112 -2.51 -10.28 3.01
C ALA A 112 -2.05 -10.86 1.67
N LEU A 113 -2.97 -10.87 0.71
CA LEU A 113 -2.71 -11.34 -0.64
C LEU A 113 -2.39 -10.17 -1.56
N GLY A 114 -1.23 -10.23 -2.22
CA GLY A 114 -0.78 -9.25 -3.18
C GLY A 114 -0.58 -9.83 -4.57
N ALA A 115 -0.44 -8.94 -5.55
CA ALA A 115 -0.15 -9.33 -6.93
C ALA A 115 0.69 -8.29 -7.65
N SER A 116 1.45 -8.72 -8.66
CA SER A 116 2.05 -7.79 -9.60
C SER A 116 1.00 -7.27 -10.58
N ARG A 117 1.22 -6.08 -11.14
CA ARG A 117 0.38 -5.54 -12.21
C ARG A 117 0.21 -6.54 -13.36
N ALA A 118 1.26 -7.23 -13.75
CA ALA A 118 1.21 -8.21 -14.84
C ALA A 118 0.31 -9.44 -14.53
N ALA A 119 0.14 -9.80 -13.26
CA ALA A 119 -0.79 -10.85 -12.87
C ALA A 119 -2.25 -10.34 -12.87
N VAL A 120 -2.46 -9.10 -12.45
CA VAL A 120 -3.77 -8.43 -12.53
C VAL A 120 -4.20 -8.23 -13.98
N ASP A 121 -3.33 -7.69 -14.83
CA ASP A 121 -3.60 -7.49 -16.27
C ASP A 121 -3.87 -8.81 -17.00
N ALA A 122 -3.29 -9.93 -16.51
CA ALA A 122 -3.57 -11.28 -17.02
C ALA A 122 -4.86 -11.91 -16.46
N GLY A 123 -5.57 -11.22 -15.57
CA GLY A 123 -6.84 -11.68 -14.99
C GLY A 123 -6.70 -12.75 -13.90
N PHE A 124 -5.50 -12.96 -13.34
CA PHE A 124 -5.29 -13.98 -12.30
C PHE A 124 -5.93 -13.57 -10.97
N ILE A 125 -6.07 -12.27 -10.72
CA ILE A 125 -6.66 -11.71 -9.50
C ILE A 125 -7.13 -10.28 -9.73
N GLY A 126 -8.04 -9.80 -8.88
CA GLY A 126 -8.57 -8.43 -8.97
C GLY A 126 -7.55 -7.33 -8.69
N ASN A 127 -7.82 -6.15 -9.24
CA ASN A 127 -6.94 -4.98 -9.13
C ASN A 127 -6.70 -4.50 -7.68
N ASP A 128 -7.59 -4.79 -6.76
CA ASP A 128 -7.46 -4.41 -5.35
C ASP A 128 -6.25 -5.05 -4.65
N HIS A 129 -5.70 -6.11 -5.24
CA HIS A 129 -4.50 -6.82 -4.78
C HIS A 129 -3.21 -6.31 -5.41
N GLN A 130 -3.28 -5.33 -6.32
CA GLN A 130 -2.09 -4.83 -7.00
C GLN A 130 -1.12 -4.13 -6.04
N VAL A 131 0.13 -4.61 -6.01
CA VAL A 131 1.26 -3.98 -5.33
C VAL A 131 2.20 -3.37 -6.36
N GLY A 132 2.58 -2.12 -6.14
CA GLY A 132 3.51 -1.43 -7.03
C GLY A 132 3.27 0.09 -7.07
N GLN A 133 3.99 0.76 -7.94
CA GLN A 133 3.92 2.22 -8.12
C GLN A 133 2.50 2.73 -8.42
N THR A 134 1.72 1.97 -9.18
CA THR A 134 0.34 2.29 -9.57
C THR A 134 -0.72 1.49 -8.80
N GLY A 135 -0.29 0.70 -7.85
CA GLY A 135 -1.12 -0.06 -6.92
C GLY A 135 -0.91 0.39 -5.48
N LYS A 136 -1.10 -0.54 -4.55
CA LYS A 136 -0.84 -0.29 -3.13
C LYS A 136 0.66 -0.34 -2.83
N ILE A 137 1.12 0.52 -1.93
CA ILE A 137 2.47 0.52 -1.38
C ILE A 137 2.40 -0.14 -0.02
N VAL A 138 3.24 -1.15 0.19
CA VAL A 138 3.27 -1.97 1.40
C VAL A 138 4.68 -2.00 2.00
N ALA A 139 4.77 -2.17 3.31
CA ALA A 139 6.02 -2.32 4.04
C ALA A 139 5.85 -3.35 5.18
N PRO A 140 5.51 -4.61 4.87
CA PRO A 140 5.32 -5.65 5.88
C PRO A 140 6.65 -6.06 6.53
N ASP A 141 6.56 -6.79 7.62
CA ASP A 141 7.70 -7.47 8.22
C ASP A 141 8.26 -8.56 7.30
N LEU A 142 7.34 -9.25 6.57
CA LEU A 142 7.70 -10.30 5.61
C LEU A 142 6.90 -10.12 4.31
N TYR A 143 7.63 -10.03 3.20
CA TYR A 143 7.08 -10.05 1.85
C TYR A 143 7.55 -11.29 1.08
N VAL A 144 6.62 -12.17 0.70
CA VAL A 144 6.91 -13.37 -0.11
C VAL A 144 6.50 -13.08 -1.55
N ALA A 145 7.48 -13.01 -2.45
CA ALA A 145 7.28 -12.73 -3.87
C ALA A 145 7.42 -14.02 -4.69
N VAL A 146 6.35 -14.51 -5.29
CA VAL A 146 6.34 -15.75 -6.08
C VAL A 146 6.08 -15.45 -7.56
N GLY A 147 7.00 -15.84 -8.42
CA GLY A 147 6.87 -15.61 -9.88
C GLY A 147 6.87 -14.15 -10.28
N ILE A 148 7.50 -13.27 -9.50
CA ILE A 148 7.62 -11.83 -9.74
C ILE A 148 9.00 -11.53 -10.31
N SER A 149 9.05 -10.76 -11.40
CA SER A 149 10.29 -10.48 -12.14
C SER A 149 11.22 -9.46 -11.49
N GLY A 150 10.76 -8.75 -10.46
CA GLY A 150 11.54 -7.66 -9.83
C GLY A 150 11.58 -6.37 -10.64
N ALA A 151 10.58 -6.11 -11.49
CA ALA A 151 10.47 -4.85 -12.19
C ALA A 151 10.39 -3.67 -11.22
N ILE A 152 11.05 -2.55 -11.58
CA ILE A 152 11.16 -1.36 -10.71
C ILE A 152 9.80 -0.83 -10.24
N GLN A 153 8.77 -0.96 -11.04
CA GLN A 153 7.41 -0.53 -10.70
C GLN A 153 6.81 -1.36 -9.56
N HIS A 154 7.13 -2.66 -9.49
CA HIS A 154 6.71 -3.52 -8.39
C HIS A 154 7.57 -3.27 -7.16
N LEU A 155 8.89 -3.16 -7.32
CA LEU A 155 9.82 -2.86 -6.24
C LEU A 155 9.45 -1.56 -5.50
N ALA A 156 9.06 -0.52 -6.23
CA ALA A 156 8.60 0.74 -5.66
C ALA A 156 7.42 0.58 -4.66
N GLY A 157 6.62 -0.48 -4.82
CA GLY A 157 5.49 -0.77 -3.95
C GLY A 157 5.82 -1.65 -2.73
N MET A 158 7.00 -2.30 -2.66
CA MET A 158 7.28 -3.28 -1.60
C MET A 158 8.70 -3.24 -1.03
N GLN A 159 9.58 -2.43 -1.58
CA GLN A 159 10.98 -2.35 -1.15
C GLN A 159 11.18 -1.92 0.31
N GLY A 160 10.17 -1.31 0.93
CA GLY A 160 10.16 -0.97 2.36
C GLY A 160 9.93 -2.16 3.30
N SER A 161 9.71 -3.36 2.78
CA SER A 161 9.52 -4.58 3.58
C SER A 161 10.80 -4.93 4.34
N LYS A 162 10.68 -5.40 5.60
CA LYS A 162 11.85 -5.74 6.42
C LYS A 162 12.58 -6.97 5.90
N VAL A 163 11.81 -7.99 5.50
CA VAL A 163 12.36 -9.22 4.90
C VAL A 163 11.63 -9.50 3.59
N ILE A 164 12.38 -9.79 2.54
CA ILE A 164 11.83 -10.16 1.23
C ILE A 164 12.33 -11.56 0.88
N VAL A 165 11.39 -12.46 0.63
CA VAL A 165 11.66 -13.82 0.11
C VAL A 165 11.18 -13.88 -1.33
N ALA A 166 12.08 -14.16 -2.26
CA ALA A 166 11.77 -14.30 -3.67
C ALA A 166 11.83 -15.77 -4.11
N ILE A 167 10.76 -16.23 -4.74
CA ILE A 167 10.65 -17.56 -5.35
C ILE A 167 10.41 -17.36 -6.85
N ASN A 168 11.43 -17.57 -7.63
CA ASN A 168 11.39 -17.41 -9.09
C ASN A 168 12.44 -18.31 -9.76
N LYS A 169 12.34 -18.45 -11.10
CA LYS A 169 13.35 -19.16 -11.90
C LYS A 169 14.51 -18.24 -12.25
#